data_22f7ed1d1a8a33911246a1e26487545a
#
_entry.id   22f7ed1d1a8a33911246a1e26487545a
#
_cell.length_a   1.000
_cell.length_b   1.000
_cell.length_c   1.000
_cell.angle_alpha   90.00
_cell.angle_beta   90.00
_cell.angle_gamma   90.00
#
_symmetry.space_group_name_H-M   'P 1'
#
loop_
_entity.id
_entity.type
_entity.pdbx_description
1 polymer ?
#
loop_
_entity_poly.entity_id
_entity_poly.type
_entity_poly.pdbx_seq_one_letter_code
_entity_poly.pdbx_strand_id
1 'polypeptide(L)'
;MKDIKTTCKIALVQAEPVMFSKSASLKKALQYICEAASQKPDLIVFPELFIPGYPVGMNFGFSMGKRSDEGRKDWKRYYDASVVAGDSEFQQLAEAAKKAEAYISLGFSERDAVSGTLYNSNVIFEPNGSYKVHRKLKPTGSERVVWGDANKDYFPVTETPWGPIGSMICWESYMPLARVALYQKGITIYISPNTNDNPEWQATIQHIAIEGKCF
;
A
#
# COMPACT_ATOMS: atom_id res chain seq x y z
N MET A 1 -9.28 -19.81 22.47
CA MET A 1 -9.33 -19.29 21.07
C MET A 1 -10.18 -18.04 21.10
N LYS A 2 -9.73 -16.93 20.51
CA LYS A 2 -10.62 -15.78 20.30
C LYS A 2 -11.67 -16.21 19.28
N ASP A 3 -12.94 -15.89 19.52
CA ASP A 3 -14.00 -16.12 18.53
C ASP A 3 -13.71 -15.26 17.30
N ILE A 4 -13.40 -15.90 16.17
CA ILE A 4 -13.16 -15.22 14.89
C ILE A 4 -14.50 -14.90 14.26
N LYS A 5 -14.73 -13.63 13.90
CA LYS A 5 -15.91 -13.22 13.13
C LYS A 5 -15.88 -13.89 11.75
N THR A 6 -17.02 -14.34 11.29
CA THR A 6 -17.17 -15.05 10.00
C THR A 6 -17.49 -14.13 8.83
N THR A 7 -17.82 -12.87 9.08
CA THR A 7 -18.16 -11.88 8.05
C THR A 7 -17.34 -10.62 8.24
N CYS A 8 -16.69 -10.18 7.14
CA CYS A 8 -15.96 -8.92 7.05
C CYS A 8 -16.53 -8.11 5.87
N LYS A 9 -17.02 -6.91 6.13
CA LYS A 9 -17.50 -6.00 5.09
C LYS A 9 -16.36 -5.15 4.59
N ILE A 10 -16.00 -5.29 3.31
CA ILE A 10 -14.87 -4.62 2.70
C ILE A 10 -15.35 -3.58 1.69
N ALA A 11 -14.80 -2.37 1.76
CA ALA A 11 -14.92 -1.34 0.73
C ALA A 11 -13.63 -1.27 -0.08
N LEU A 12 -13.72 -1.51 -1.38
CA LEU A 12 -12.58 -1.39 -2.30
C LEU A 12 -12.65 -0.04 -3.01
N VAL A 13 -11.60 0.76 -2.89
CA VAL A 13 -11.49 2.06 -3.55
C VAL A 13 -10.75 1.89 -4.87
N GLN A 14 -11.49 1.96 -5.97
CA GLN A 14 -10.95 1.98 -7.33
C GLN A 14 -11.05 3.40 -7.88
N ALA A 15 -9.99 4.18 -7.69
CA ALA A 15 -9.97 5.59 -8.04
C ALA A 15 -8.57 6.06 -8.42
N GLU A 16 -8.49 7.07 -9.28
CA GLU A 16 -7.25 7.72 -9.64
C GLU A 16 -6.75 8.63 -8.51
N PRO A 17 -5.44 8.62 -8.20
CA PRO A 17 -4.81 9.61 -7.36
C PRO A 17 -4.69 10.97 -8.07
N VAL A 18 -4.20 11.99 -7.38
CA VAL A 18 -3.76 13.23 -8.02
C VAL A 18 -2.24 13.19 -8.14
N MET A 19 -1.76 12.90 -9.35
CA MET A 19 -0.33 12.68 -9.61
C MET A 19 0.53 13.85 -9.14
N PHE A 20 1.66 13.54 -8.50
CA PHE A 20 2.64 14.49 -7.97
C PHE A 20 2.08 15.50 -6.95
N SER A 21 0.90 15.24 -6.39
CA SER A 21 0.30 16.11 -5.38
C SER A 21 -0.08 15.31 -4.13
N LYS A 22 0.82 15.32 -3.14
CA LYS A 22 0.60 14.69 -1.84
C LYS A 22 -0.69 15.20 -1.19
N SER A 23 -0.85 16.51 -1.10
CA SER A 23 -2.01 17.13 -0.43
C SER A 23 -3.33 16.85 -1.13
N ALA A 24 -3.36 16.89 -2.48
CA ALA A 24 -4.58 16.61 -3.23
C ALA A 24 -4.94 15.12 -3.19
N SER A 25 -3.96 14.21 -3.29
CA SER A 25 -4.20 12.77 -3.15
C SER A 25 -4.65 12.42 -1.73
N LEU A 26 -4.08 13.03 -0.69
CA LEU A 26 -4.53 12.87 0.69
C LEU A 26 -5.98 13.34 0.86
N LYS A 27 -6.30 14.54 0.37
CA LYS A 27 -7.69 15.05 0.43
C LYS A 27 -8.67 14.09 -0.23
N LYS A 28 -8.29 13.54 -1.38
CA LYS A 28 -9.10 12.57 -2.12
C LYS A 28 -9.24 11.24 -1.34
N ALA A 29 -8.15 10.75 -0.71
CA ALA A 29 -8.21 9.59 0.16
C ALA A 29 -9.17 9.80 1.33
N LEU A 30 -9.06 10.93 2.04
CA LEU A 30 -9.95 11.27 3.16
C LEU A 30 -11.41 11.38 2.74
N GLN A 31 -11.69 11.88 1.54
CA GLN A 31 -13.04 11.94 0.97
C GLN A 31 -13.60 10.52 0.75
N TYR A 32 -12.85 9.62 0.12
CA TYR A 32 -13.29 8.23 -0.10
C TYR A 32 -13.45 7.45 1.20
N ILE A 33 -12.58 7.70 2.19
CA ILE A 33 -12.74 7.10 3.52
C ILE A 33 -14.06 7.54 4.16
N CYS A 34 -14.38 8.84 4.10
CA CYS A 34 -15.62 9.39 4.62
C CYS A 34 -16.86 8.82 3.88
N GLU A 35 -16.78 8.71 2.56
CA GLU A 35 -17.84 8.13 1.73
C GLU A 35 -18.06 6.65 2.08
N ALA A 36 -16.98 5.85 2.12
CA ALA A 36 -17.03 4.45 2.50
C ALA A 36 -17.58 4.25 3.91
N ALA A 37 -17.17 5.10 4.87
CA ALA A 37 -17.60 5.02 6.26
C ALA A 37 -19.14 5.11 6.42
N SER A 38 -19.84 5.81 5.51
CA SER A 38 -21.31 5.86 5.50
C SER A 38 -21.96 4.49 5.37
N GLN A 39 -21.25 3.54 4.76
CA GLN A 39 -21.69 2.15 4.58
C GLN A 39 -21.22 1.22 5.70
N LYS A 40 -20.53 1.74 6.72
CA LYS A 40 -19.99 1.00 7.87
C LYS A 40 -19.18 -0.25 7.42
N PRO A 41 -18.11 -0.10 6.62
CA PRO A 41 -17.23 -1.21 6.29
C PRO A 41 -16.35 -1.54 7.50
N ASP A 42 -15.88 -2.77 7.57
CA ASP A 42 -14.87 -3.21 8.53
C ASP A 42 -13.45 -2.86 8.05
N LEU A 43 -13.26 -2.91 6.72
CA LEU A 43 -11.97 -2.67 6.06
C LEU A 43 -12.18 -1.83 4.80
N ILE A 44 -11.35 -0.80 4.62
CA ILE A 44 -11.28 0.03 3.41
C ILE A 44 -9.92 -0.19 2.75
N VAL A 45 -9.90 -0.53 1.46
CA VAL A 45 -8.65 -0.86 0.76
C VAL A 45 -8.45 0.08 -0.43
N PHE A 46 -7.30 0.74 -0.47
CA PHE A 46 -6.83 1.58 -1.56
C PHE A 46 -5.78 0.86 -2.41
N PRO A 47 -5.59 1.26 -3.68
CA PRO A 47 -4.59 0.67 -4.55
C PRO A 47 -3.15 1.02 -4.16
N GLU A 48 -2.21 0.38 -4.85
CA GLU A 48 -0.76 0.65 -4.77
C GLU A 48 -0.48 2.12 -5.07
N LEU A 49 0.39 2.75 -4.25
CA LEU A 49 0.88 4.12 -4.46
C LEU A 49 -0.22 5.17 -4.68
N PHE A 50 -1.33 5.06 -3.97
CA PHE A 50 -2.40 6.06 -4.06
C PHE A 50 -1.91 7.46 -3.70
N ILE A 51 -0.89 7.59 -2.84
CA ILE A 51 -0.24 8.86 -2.54
C ILE A 51 1.25 8.76 -2.91
N PRO A 52 1.75 9.57 -3.83
CA PRO A 52 1.13 10.60 -4.68
C PRO A 52 0.79 10.12 -6.09
N GLY A 53 0.50 8.87 -6.27
CA GLY A 53 0.21 8.21 -7.55
C GLY A 53 1.37 7.37 -8.08
N TYR A 54 1.05 6.33 -8.85
CA TYR A 54 2.04 5.50 -9.53
C TYR A 54 2.46 6.18 -10.84
N PRO A 55 3.76 6.49 -11.05
CA PRO A 55 4.23 7.29 -12.19
C PRO A 55 4.35 6.44 -13.47
N VAL A 56 3.22 5.92 -13.95
CA VAL A 56 3.16 5.08 -15.16
C VAL A 56 3.82 5.79 -16.35
N GLY A 57 4.69 5.07 -17.07
CA GLY A 57 5.35 5.57 -18.28
C GLY A 57 6.50 6.54 -18.04
N MET A 58 6.79 6.91 -16.80
CA MET A 58 7.91 7.81 -16.50
C MET A 58 9.21 7.02 -16.29
N ASN A 59 10.31 7.59 -16.80
CA ASN A 59 11.66 7.06 -16.61
C ASN A 59 12.57 8.00 -15.78
N PHE A 60 12.05 9.16 -15.34
CA PHE A 60 12.78 10.17 -14.59
C PHE A 60 14.11 10.59 -15.25
N GLY A 61 14.11 10.60 -16.59
CA GLY A 61 15.31 10.89 -17.39
C GLY A 61 16.43 9.86 -17.29
N PHE A 62 16.12 8.68 -16.74
CA PHE A 62 17.11 7.63 -16.57
C PHE A 62 17.41 6.97 -17.92
N SER A 63 18.70 6.92 -18.23
CA SER A 63 19.27 6.15 -19.32
C SER A 63 20.66 5.68 -18.88
N MET A 64 21.06 4.47 -19.27
CA MET A 64 22.36 3.93 -18.85
C MET A 64 23.50 4.88 -19.19
N GLY A 65 24.25 5.29 -18.16
CA GLY A 65 25.39 6.23 -18.30
C GLY A 65 24.99 7.69 -18.55
N LYS A 66 23.70 8.03 -18.63
CA LYS A 66 23.22 9.41 -18.85
C LYS A 66 22.20 9.81 -17.81
N ARG A 67 22.11 11.10 -17.56
CA ARG A 67 21.12 11.75 -16.70
C ARG A 67 20.71 13.07 -17.32
N SER A 68 19.39 13.41 -17.24
CA SER A 68 18.90 14.70 -17.69
C SER A 68 18.50 15.58 -16.50
N ASP A 69 18.55 16.90 -16.68
CA ASP A 69 18.11 17.85 -15.64
C ASP A 69 16.58 17.80 -15.48
N GLU A 70 15.83 17.57 -16.55
CA GLU A 70 14.38 17.38 -16.51
C GLU A 70 14.01 16.16 -15.68
N GLY A 71 14.68 15.02 -15.92
CA GLY A 71 14.47 13.80 -15.14
C GLY A 71 14.76 13.97 -13.66
N ARG A 72 15.79 14.75 -13.31
CA ARG A 72 16.10 15.10 -11.92
C ARG A 72 15.01 15.97 -11.29
N LYS A 73 14.43 16.92 -12.04
CA LYS A 73 13.31 17.74 -11.59
C LYS A 73 12.06 16.90 -11.35
N ASP A 74 11.75 15.97 -12.25
CA ASP A 74 10.63 15.06 -12.11
C ASP A 74 10.80 14.14 -10.91
N TRP A 75 12.00 13.58 -10.72
CA TRP A 75 12.31 12.77 -9.54
C TRP A 75 12.16 13.58 -8.25
N LYS A 76 12.67 14.82 -8.24
CA LYS A 76 12.51 15.72 -7.09
C LYS A 76 11.05 16.03 -6.78
N ARG A 77 10.22 16.29 -7.79
CA ARG A 77 8.77 16.50 -7.60
C ARG A 77 8.13 15.28 -6.95
N TYR A 78 8.48 14.08 -7.40
CA TYR A 78 7.96 12.84 -6.83
C TYR A 78 8.44 12.63 -5.40
N TYR A 79 9.71 12.91 -5.14
CA TYR A 79 10.32 12.88 -3.82
C TYR A 79 9.61 13.83 -2.84
N ASP A 80 9.40 15.07 -3.24
CA ASP A 80 8.75 16.10 -2.41
C ASP A 80 7.27 15.75 -2.14
N ALA A 81 6.62 15.05 -3.06
CA ALA A 81 5.24 14.58 -2.94
C ALA A 81 5.10 13.25 -2.16
N SER A 82 6.21 12.60 -1.82
CA SER A 82 6.22 11.37 -1.01
C SER A 82 6.00 11.68 0.48
N VAL A 83 5.48 10.71 1.22
CA VAL A 83 5.02 10.88 2.61
C VAL A 83 6.03 10.28 3.59
N VAL A 84 6.28 10.96 4.69
CA VAL A 84 7.04 10.39 5.82
C VAL A 84 6.05 9.69 6.76
N ALA A 85 6.31 8.42 7.08
CA ALA A 85 5.47 7.68 8.02
C ALA A 85 5.51 8.36 9.41
N GLY A 86 4.31 8.66 9.95
CA GLY A 86 4.16 9.33 11.24
C GLY A 86 4.09 10.86 11.19
N ASP A 87 4.20 11.48 9.99
CA ASP A 87 4.02 12.92 9.82
C ASP A 87 2.53 13.36 9.90
N SER A 88 2.28 14.64 9.63
CA SER A 88 0.94 15.21 9.72
C SER A 88 -0.07 14.57 8.77
N GLU A 89 0.37 14.08 7.61
CA GLU A 89 -0.46 13.36 6.65
C GLU A 89 -0.88 12.00 7.20
N PHE A 90 0.05 11.28 7.83
CA PHE A 90 -0.24 10.02 8.53
C PHE A 90 -1.19 10.20 9.70
N GLN A 91 -1.03 11.28 10.48
CA GLN A 91 -1.93 11.59 11.58
C GLN A 91 -3.36 11.82 11.09
N GLN A 92 -3.56 12.51 9.97
CA GLN A 92 -4.88 12.71 9.38
C GLN A 92 -5.53 11.39 8.94
N LEU A 93 -4.75 10.45 8.36
CA LEU A 93 -5.25 9.13 7.99
C LEU A 93 -5.57 8.27 9.22
N ALA A 94 -4.75 8.33 10.26
CA ALA A 94 -5.01 7.65 11.53
C ALA A 94 -6.31 8.15 12.19
N GLU A 95 -6.54 9.47 12.20
CA GLU A 95 -7.78 10.05 12.69
C GLU A 95 -8.99 9.69 11.80
N ALA A 96 -8.79 9.55 10.49
CA ALA A 96 -9.84 9.08 9.59
C ALA A 96 -10.22 7.61 9.88
N ALA A 97 -9.24 6.76 10.18
CA ALA A 97 -9.49 5.37 10.58
C ALA A 97 -10.29 5.27 11.88
N LYS A 98 -9.94 6.09 12.88
CA LYS A 98 -10.72 6.19 14.14
C LYS A 98 -12.16 6.62 13.89
N LYS A 99 -12.37 7.68 13.10
CA LYS A 99 -13.70 8.20 12.79
C LYS A 99 -14.55 7.22 11.97
N ALA A 100 -13.93 6.48 11.09
CA ALA A 100 -14.59 5.45 10.28
C ALA A 100 -14.86 4.18 11.08
N GLU A 101 -14.22 4.00 12.24
CA GLU A 101 -14.21 2.75 13.02
C GLU A 101 -13.82 1.53 12.17
N ALA A 102 -12.93 1.74 11.18
CA ALA A 102 -12.57 0.74 10.18
C ALA A 102 -11.04 0.61 10.05
N TYR A 103 -10.58 -0.58 9.65
CA TYR A 103 -9.22 -0.75 9.17
C TYR A 103 -9.07 -0.07 7.80
N ILE A 104 -7.92 0.55 7.54
CA ILE A 104 -7.64 1.21 6.25
C ILE A 104 -6.31 0.73 5.73
N SER A 105 -6.31 0.06 4.57
CA SER A 105 -5.10 -0.25 3.81
C SER A 105 -4.91 0.78 2.71
N LEU A 106 -3.72 1.41 2.66
CA LEU A 106 -3.43 2.47 1.69
C LEU A 106 -2.00 2.38 1.18
N GLY A 107 -1.85 2.33 -0.16
CA GLY A 107 -0.56 2.36 -0.83
C GLY A 107 0.00 3.78 -0.94
N PHE A 108 1.29 3.96 -0.65
CA PHE A 108 1.94 5.27 -0.72
C PHE A 108 3.43 5.17 -1.05
N SER A 109 3.98 6.25 -1.62
CA SER A 109 5.42 6.42 -1.72
C SER A 109 5.94 6.94 -0.38
N GLU A 110 6.61 6.06 0.36
CA GLU A 110 7.22 6.39 1.64
C GLU A 110 8.55 7.07 1.42
N ARG A 111 8.78 8.18 2.11
CA ARG A 111 10.09 8.81 2.22
C ARG A 111 10.65 8.52 3.61
N ASP A 112 11.78 7.81 3.66
CA ASP A 112 12.47 7.56 4.93
C ASP A 112 12.99 8.88 5.52
N ALA A 113 12.66 9.12 6.77
CA ALA A 113 12.97 10.38 7.45
C ALA A 113 14.47 10.59 7.70
N VAL A 114 15.27 9.51 7.71
CA VAL A 114 16.70 9.55 8.03
C VAL A 114 17.53 9.50 6.76
N SER A 115 17.33 8.47 5.94
CA SER A 115 18.15 8.27 4.72
C SER A 115 17.66 9.07 3.53
N GLY A 116 16.38 9.51 3.55
CA GLY A 116 15.72 10.11 2.39
C GLY A 116 15.43 9.13 1.26
N THR A 117 15.67 7.84 1.44
CA THR A 117 15.32 6.82 0.46
C THR A 117 13.80 6.74 0.31
N LEU A 118 13.33 6.59 -0.94
CA LEU A 118 11.93 6.31 -1.20
C LEU A 118 11.67 4.80 -1.18
N TYR A 119 10.51 4.41 -0.65
CA TYR A 119 10.00 3.03 -0.68
C TYR A 119 8.59 3.00 -1.23
N ASN A 120 8.27 1.97 -2.00
CA ASN A 120 6.90 1.64 -2.34
C ASN A 120 6.31 0.89 -1.13
N SER A 121 5.34 1.51 -0.45
CA SER A 121 4.86 1.03 0.84
C SER A 121 3.35 0.93 0.88
N ASN A 122 2.85 0.01 1.69
CA ASN A 122 1.45 -0.11 2.07
C ASN A 122 1.32 0.02 3.57
N VAL A 123 0.41 0.87 4.04
CA VAL A 123 0.10 1.02 5.46
C VAL A 123 -1.26 0.40 5.77
N ILE A 124 -1.38 -0.26 6.91
CA ILE A 124 -2.68 -0.67 7.47
C ILE A 124 -2.88 0.10 8.77
N PHE A 125 -3.83 1.04 8.76
CA PHE A 125 -4.30 1.71 9.97
C PHE A 125 -5.37 0.86 10.66
N GLU A 126 -5.34 0.85 11.97
CA GLU A 126 -6.33 0.21 12.84
C GLU A 126 -7.39 1.23 13.31
N PRO A 127 -8.58 0.79 13.72
CA PRO A 127 -9.64 1.69 14.23
C PRO A 127 -9.24 2.51 15.46
N ASN A 128 -8.18 2.13 16.18
CA ASN A 128 -7.62 2.89 17.29
C ASN A 128 -6.60 3.96 16.85
N GLY A 129 -6.28 4.02 15.54
CA GLY A 129 -5.29 4.92 14.94
C GLY A 129 -3.86 4.41 14.96
N SER A 130 -3.59 3.24 15.53
CA SER A 130 -2.27 2.60 15.34
C SER A 130 -2.12 2.12 13.90
N TYR A 131 -0.88 1.86 13.47
CA TYR A 131 -0.63 1.43 12.11
C TYR A 131 0.60 0.54 11.99
N LYS A 132 0.64 -0.23 10.91
CA LYS A 132 1.82 -0.99 10.47
C LYS A 132 2.11 -0.69 9.02
N VAL A 133 3.40 -0.56 8.68
CA VAL A 133 3.86 -0.27 7.31
C VAL A 133 4.61 -1.47 6.77
N HIS A 134 4.23 -1.92 5.59
CA HIS A 134 4.96 -2.88 4.78
C HIS A 134 5.64 -2.16 3.62
N ARG A 135 6.97 -2.27 3.50
CA ARG A 135 7.75 -1.80 2.36
C ARG A 135 7.88 -2.93 1.34
N LYS A 136 7.64 -2.65 0.07
CA LYS A 136 7.81 -3.62 -1.03
C LYS A 136 9.21 -4.21 -0.98
N LEU A 137 9.32 -5.54 -0.92
CA LEU A 137 10.59 -6.25 -0.78
C LEU A 137 11.59 -5.88 -1.87
N LYS A 138 11.10 -5.89 -3.10
CA LYS A 138 11.88 -5.60 -4.30
C LYS A 138 11.03 -4.79 -5.27
N PRO A 139 11.40 -3.55 -5.57
CA PRO A 139 10.79 -2.80 -6.65
C PRO A 139 10.94 -3.55 -7.98
N THR A 140 9.91 -3.50 -8.81
CA THR A 140 9.84 -4.27 -10.05
C THR A 140 10.51 -3.53 -11.19
N GLY A 141 11.49 -4.13 -11.84
CA GLY A 141 12.11 -3.59 -13.06
C GLY A 141 12.55 -2.14 -12.90
N SER A 142 11.95 -1.23 -13.68
CA SER A 142 12.27 0.21 -13.68
C SER A 142 11.83 0.96 -12.42
N GLU A 143 10.98 0.40 -11.58
CA GLU A 143 10.65 0.99 -10.27
C GLU A 143 11.89 1.29 -9.42
N ARG A 144 12.97 0.53 -9.61
CA ARG A 144 14.28 0.69 -8.93
C ARG A 144 14.97 2.03 -9.19
N VAL A 145 14.51 2.77 -10.19
CA VAL A 145 14.98 4.14 -10.42
C VAL A 145 14.47 5.08 -9.32
N VAL A 146 13.34 4.74 -8.71
CA VAL A 146 12.66 5.57 -7.71
C VAL A 146 12.76 4.99 -6.31
N TRP A 147 12.44 3.71 -6.14
CA TRP A 147 12.30 3.07 -4.82
C TRP A 147 13.42 2.09 -4.52
N GLY A 148 13.80 2.04 -3.24
CA GLY A 148 14.74 1.07 -2.69
C GLY A 148 14.06 -0.23 -2.28
N ASP A 149 14.89 -1.27 -2.08
CA ASP A 149 14.48 -2.53 -1.49
C ASP A 149 14.07 -2.36 -0.03
N ALA A 150 13.08 -3.10 0.45
CA ALA A 150 12.75 -3.14 1.88
C ALA A 150 13.97 -3.53 2.71
N ASN A 151 14.12 -2.87 3.86
CA ASN A 151 15.29 -3.03 4.74
C ASN A 151 14.94 -3.38 6.19
N LYS A 152 13.65 -3.45 6.54
CA LYS A 152 13.17 -3.75 7.91
C LYS A 152 11.71 -4.20 7.89
N ASP A 153 11.25 -4.69 9.04
CA ASP A 153 9.84 -4.98 9.34
C ASP A 153 9.14 -5.82 8.27
N TYR A 154 9.80 -6.92 7.86
CA TYR A 154 9.29 -7.79 6.81
C TYR A 154 7.97 -8.45 7.19
N PHE A 155 6.98 -8.30 6.30
CA PHE A 155 5.66 -8.92 6.41
C PHE A 155 4.95 -8.64 7.74
N PRO A 156 4.74 -7.36 8.12
CA PRO A 156 3.92 -7.04 9.26
C PRO A 156 2.50 -7.57 9.04
N VAL A 157 1.90 -8.13 10.09
CA VAL A 157 0.50 -8.53 10.09
C VAL A 157 -0.27 -7.70 11.11
N THR A 158 -1.51 -7.37 10.78
CA THR A 158 -2.42 -6.62 11.66
C THR A 158 -3.47 -7.58 12.19
N GLU A 159 -3.54 -7.71 13.52
CA GLU A 159 -4.54 -8.53 14.19
C GLU A 159 -5.93 -7.89 14.06
N THR A 160 -6.90 -8.69 13.65
CA THR A 160 -8.28 -8.23 13.48
C THR A 160 -9.28 -9.23 14.05
N PRO A 161 -10.55 -8.84 14.24
CA PRO A 161 -11.60 -9.78 14.63
C PRO A 161 -11.84 -10.94 13.63
N TRP A 162 -11.38 -10.82 12.40
CA TRP A 162 -11.48 -11.84 11.33
C TRP A 162 -10.21 -12.67 11.17
N GLY A 163 -9.22 -12.50 12.05
CA GLY A 163 -7.89 -13.07 11.97
C GLY A 163 -6.87 -12.05 11.42
N PRO A 164 -5.59 -12.43 11.33
CA PRO A 164 -4.55 -11.52 10.89
C PRO A 164 -4.70 -11.12 9.42
N ILE A 165 -4.47 -9.82 9.13
CA ILE A 165 -4.39 -9.28 7.77
C ILE A 165 -2.93 -9.04 7.42
N GLY A 166 -2.52 -9.47 6.22
CA GLY A 166 -1.20 -9.17 5.66
C GLY A 166 -1.31 -8.56 4.27
N SER A 167 -0.25 -7.90 3.83
CA SER A 167 -0.20 -7.23 2.53
C SER A 167 1.07 -7.59 1.78
N MET A 168 0.93 -7.83 0.47
CA MET A 168 2.05 -7.91 -0.48
C MET A 168 1.76 -7.04 -1.70
N ILE A 169 2.69 -6.17 -2.05
CA ILE A 169 2.48 -5.14 -3.05
C ILE A 169 2.80 -5.67 -4.44
N CYS A 170 1.79 -5.74 -5.32
CA CYS A 170 1.95 -6.01 -6.76
C CYS A 170 2.76 -7.30 -7.02
N TRP A 171 3.87 -7.21 -7.75
CA TRP A 171 4.73 -8.33 -8.14
C TRP A 171 5.41 -9.09 -6.99
N GLU A 172 5.36 -8.59 -5.76
CA GLU A 172 5.73 -9.41 -4.59
C GLU A 172 4.91 -10.70 -4.53
N SER A 173 3.66 -10.63 -4.97
CA SER A 173 2.75 -11.78 -5.03
C SER A 173 3.27 -12.92 -5.92
N TYR A 174 4.25 -12.66 -6.80
CA TYR A 174 4.94 -13.68 -7.58
C TYR A 174 6.17 -14.27 -6.88
N MET A 175 6.45 -13.90 -5.63
CA MET A 175 7.57 -14.45 -4.85
C MET A 175 7.04 -15.58 -3.92
N PRO A 176 7.17 -16.89 -4.30
CA PRO A 176 6.55 -17.99 -3.54
C PRO A 176 7.00 -18.04 -2.08
N LEU A 177 8.29 -17.89 -1.82
CA LEU A 177 8.81 -17.94 -0.44
C LEU A 177 8.33 -16.76 0.41
N ALA A 178 8.12 -15.61 -0.19
CA ALA A 178 7.54 -14.44 0.49
C ALA A 178 6.07 -14.70 0.87
N ARG A 179 5.28 -15.30 -0.02
CA ARG A 179 3.91 -15.72 0.30
C ARG A 179 3.89 -16.72 1.45
N VAL A 180 4.76 -17.75 1.39
CA VAL A 180 4.86 -18.76 2.47
C VAL A 180 5.18 -18.09 3.81
N ALA A 181 6.13 -17.14 3.84
CA ALA A 181 6.46 -16.41 5.06
C ALA A 181 5.25 -15.63 5.63
N LEU A 182 4.39 -15.10 4.76
CA LEU A 182 3.16 -14.44 5.18
C LEU A 182 2.09 -15.44 5.64
N TYR A 183 1.90 -16.55 4.91
CA TYR A 183 0.97 -17.61 5.31
C TYR A 183 1.30 -18.22 6.66
N GLN A 184 2.59 -18.43 6.97
CA GLN A 184 3.05 -18.94 8.27
C GLN A 184 2.66 -18.03 9.45
N LYS A 185 2.33 -16.77 9.19
CA LYS A 185 1.79 -15.84 10.19
C LYS A 185 0.27 -16.00 10.38
N GLY A 186 -0.35 -16.96 9.70
CA GLY A 186 -1.77 -17.33 9.88
C GLY A 186 -2.74 -16.30 9.33
N ILE A 187 -2.36 -15.56 8.28
CA ILE A 187 -3.24 -14.55 7.70
C ILE A 187 -4.55 -15.17 7.20
N THR A 188 -5.64 -14.44 7.38
CA THR A 188 -6.99 -14.80 6.88
C THR A 188 -7.41 -13.89 5.73
N ILE A 189 -6.86 -12.68 5.65
CA ILE A 189 -7.10 -11.73 4.57
C ILE A 189 -5.74 -11.32 3.99
N TYR A 190 -5.60 -11.53 2.67
CA TYR A 190 -4.43 -11.16 1.89
C TYR A 190 -4.73 -9.92 1.05
N ILE A 191 -4.13 -8.78 1.40
CA ILE A 191 -4.28 -7.55 0.63
C ILE A 191 -3.18 -7.46 -0.42
N SER A 192 -3.57 -7.31 -1.68
CA SER A 192 -2.65 -7.21 -2.81
C SER A 192 -2.86 -5.91 -3.59
N PRO A 193 -2.41 -4.78 -3.06
CA PRO A 193 -2.50 -3.52 -3.77
C PRO A 193 -1.61 -3.55 -5.01
N ASN A 194 -2.17 -3.18 -6.15
CA ASN A 194 -1.45 -3.16 -7.41
C ASN A 194 -2.03 -2.13 -8.39
N THR A 195 -1.31 -1.90 -9.49
CA THR A 195 -1.71 -1.05 -10.63
C THR A 195 -1.85 -1.87 -11.91
N ASN A 196 -1.81 -3.19 -11.83
CA ASN A 196 -1.87 -4.10 -12.97
C ASN A 196 -3.34 -4.47 -13.27
N ASP A 197 -3.76 -4.31 -14.51
CA ASP A 197 -5.09 -4.68 -15.03
C ASP A 197 -5.07 -5.93 -15.90
N ASN A 198 -3.94 -6.63 -15.95
CA ASN A 198 -3.73 -7.80 -16.81
C ASN A 198 -4.61 -8.98 -16.36
N PRO A 199 -5.29 -9.70 -17.28
CA PRO A 199 -6.11 -10.88 -16.96
C PRO A 199 -5.37 -11.99 -16.19
N GLU A 200 -4.07 -12.19 -16.43
CA GLU A 200 -3.28 -13.18 -15.70
C GLU A 200 -3.20 -12.85 -14.19
N TRP A 201 -3.37 -11.59 -13.81
CA TRP A 201 -3.42 -11.19 -12.41
C TRP A 201 -4.59 -11.83 -11.66
N GLN A 202 -5.74 -11.98 -12.32
CA GLN A 202 -6.90 -12.65 -11.72
C GLN A 202 -6.62 -14.12 -11.41
N ALA A 203 -5.96 -14.83 -12.32
CA ALA A 203 -5.55 -16.22 -12.08
C ALA A 203 -4.55 -16.32 -10.91
N THR A 204 -3.63 -15.37 -10.81
CA THR A 204 -2.65 -15.28 -9.72
C THR A 204 -3.34 -15.09 -8.35
N ILE A 205 -4.27 -14.16 -8.23
CA ILE A 205 -4.98 -13.88 -6.97
C ILE A 205 -5.85 -15.06 -6.55
N GLN A 206 -6.54 -15.72 -7.50
CA GLN A 206 -7.29 -16.92 -7.23
C GLN A 206 -6.39 -18.06 -6.70
N HIS A 207 -5.22 -18.25 -7.34
CA HIS A 207 -4.25 -19.23 -6.88
C HIS A 207 -3.76 -18.92 -5.45
N ILE A 208 -3.43 -17.67 -5.16
CA ILE A 208 -2.96 -17.24 -3.83
C ILE A 208 -4.01 -17.51 -2.75
N ALA A 209 -5.28 -17.20 -3.03
CA ALA A 209 -6.39 -17.45 -2.10
C ALA A 209 -6.53 -18.95 -1.79
N ILE A 210 -6.42 -19.81 -2.81
CA ILE A 210 -6.51 -21.27 -2.67
C ILE A 210 -5.29 -21.82 -1.92
N GLU A 211 -4.08 -21.41 -2.31
CA GLU A 211 -2.80 -21.85 -1.73
C GLU A 211 -2.71 -21.45 -0.26
N GLY A 212 -3.01 -20.18 0.05
CA GLY A 212 -2.92 -19.61 1.39
C GLY A 212 -4.14 -19.90 2.28
N LYS A 213 -5.22 -20.44 1.73
CA LYS A 213 -6.54 -20.59 2.42
C LYS A 213 -6.96 -19.27 3.07
N CYS A 214 -6.84 -18.17 2.34
CA CYS A 214 -7.17 -16.81 2.76
C CYS A 214 -8.07 -16.12 1.72
N PHE A 215 -8.67 -15.00 2.11
CA PHE A 215 -9.48 -14.15 1.25
C PHE A 215 -8.66 -13.03 0.65
#